data_348db01892497613b365d3ad81bb4bcd
#
_entry.id   348db01892497613b365d3ad81bb4bcd
#
_cell.length_a   1.000
_cell.length_b   1.000
_cell.length_c   1.000
_cell.angle_alpha   90.00
_cell.angle_beta   90.00
_cell.angle_gamma   90.00
#
_symmetry.space_group_name_H-M   'P 1'
#
loop_
_entity.id
_entity.type
_entity.pdbx_description
1 polymer ?
#
loop_
_entity_poly.entity_id
_entity_poly.type
_entity_poly.pdbx_seq_one_letter_code
_entity_poly.pdbx_strand_id
1 'polypeptide(L)'
;MDKKKFPKNFIFGTAVASYQVEGGIYNNDWTIWENNKNSKCEELCGEACKHYELVNEDIKLLKNLGIRAFRFSIEWSRIQPEKNIYDQEAIQHYVDKTKKLIENNIEPIITFHHFTTPEWVFNEGSWANTKVVSYFNDYVDVMMQSLPKEITYFNTINEPGIFTFFGYFSTNKFPPGIANEDIFIKASQNVINAHKEALKTIKKHNQKSKVGMTHALQEWEDKDSKELKKYIKYNLEDKFLEASSNDDFIGLQTYTIVRIPQSILLNIFTPILLKISFVRKYILPRILQIFAGRNGRIDKDTRTTKMGYEYRPQAVLYNIKRLHKLFPEKDIFITENGIATDDDNERIEFVSDVLNDIHNYLLVQYDDPMCSF
;
A
#
# COMPACT_ATOMS: atom_id res chain seq x y z
N MET A 1 -34.38 6.43 3.63
CA MET A 1 -33.36 5.52 3.05
C MET A 1 -33.39 4.24 3.86
N ASP A 2 -33.67 3.11 3.25
CA ASP A 2 -33.54 1.82 3.93
C ASP A 2 -32.09 1.60 4.33
N LYS A 3 -31.83 1.29 5.60
CA LYS A 3 -30.49 1.01 6.09
C LYS A 3 -29.99 -0.26 5.45
N LYS A 4 -29.01 -0.15 4.56
CA LYS A 4 -28.32 -1.31 3.98
C LYS A 4 -27.61 -2.09 5.10
N LYS A 5 -27.79 -3.40 5.11
CA LYS A 5 -27.18 -4.28 6.11
C LYS A 5 -26.07 -5.09 5.46
N PHE A 6 -24.85 -4.89 5.90
CA PHE A 6 -23.74 -5.78 5.57
C PHE A 6 -23.81 -7.09 6.37
N PRO A 7 -23.17 -8.16 5.91
CA PRO A 7 -23.06 -9.39 6.68
C PRO A 7 -22.51 -9.14 8.09
N LYS A 8 -22.90 -9.95 9.08
CA LYS A 8 -22.50 -9.75 10.48
C LYS A 8 -20.98 -9.82 10.69
N ASN A 9 -20.29 -10.59 9.86
CA ASN A 9 -18.85 -10.75 9.88
C ASN A 9 -18.09 -9.69 9.05
N PHE A 10 -18.80 -8.78 8.36
CA PHE A 10 -18.15 -7.67 7.67
C PHE A 10 -17.56 -6.67 8.67
N ILE A 11 -16.27 -6.38 8.55
CA ILE A 11 -15.54 -5.53 9.49
C ILE A 11 -15.28 -4.17 8.84
N PHE A 12 -15.81 -3.11 9.45
CA PHE A 12 -15.49 -1.74 9.10
C PHE A 12 -14.25 -1.28 9.87
N GLY A 13 -13.29 -0.72 9.13
CA GLY A 13 -12.03 -0.24 9.69
C GLY A 13 -11.57 1.07 9.06
N THR A 14 -10.49 1.60 9.62
CA THR A 14 -9.73 2.74 9.08
C THR A 14 -8.26 2.39 9.00
N ALA A 15 -7.49 3.14 8.20
CA ALA A 15 -6.08 2.91 8.00
C ALA A 15 -5.27 4.20 8.07
N VAL A 16 -4.08 4.12 8.65
CA VAL A 16 -3.08 5.19 8.68
C VAL A 16 -1.67 4.62 8.49
N ALA A 17 -0.72 5.48 8.12
CA ALA A 17 0.69 5.14 8.05
C ALA A 17 1.49 5.96 9.06
N SER A 18 2.45 5.35 9.73
CA SER A 18 3.27 5.96 10.79
C SER A 18 3.85 7.31 10.36
N TYR A 19 4.60 7.34 9.28
CA TYR A 19 5.23 8.57 8.80
C TYR A 19 4.25 9.71 8.52
N GLN A 20 3.07 9.37 8.00
CA GLN A 20 2.06 10.36 7.61
C GLN A 20 1.30 10.99 8.80
N VAL A 21 1.23 10.31 9.95
CA VAL A 21 0.37 10.76 11.05
C VAL A 21 1.07 10.91 12.40
N GLU A 22 2.18 10.21 12.64
CA GLU A 22 2.78 10.14 13.98
C GLU A 22 3.53 11.40 14.39
N GLY A 23 4.24 12.04 13.45
CA GLY A 23 5.12 13.19 13.72
C GLY A 23 6.44 12.81 14.40
N GLY A 24 7.40 13.72 14.36
CA GLY A 24 8.67 13.56 15.07
C GLY A 24 9.56 12.41 14.56
N ILE A 25 9.51 12.07 13.27
CA ILE A 25 10.32 11.00 12.66
C ILE A 25 11.33 11.64 11.70
N TYR A 26 12.63 11.53 12.00
CA TYR A 26 13.68 12.27 11.27
C TYR A 26 14.83 11.41 10.73
N ASN A 27 14.82 10.08 10.94
CA ASN A 27 15.92 9.18 10.65
C ASN A 27 15.58 8.11 9.60
N ASN A 28 14.92 8.52 8.52
CA ASN A 28 14.54 7.64 7.42
C ASN A 28 14.77 8.27 6.04
N ASP A 29 14.60 7.48 5.00
CA ASP A 29 14.80 7.87 3.60
C ASP A 29 13.84 8.96 3.12
N TRP A 30 12.61 9.02 3.65
CA TRP A 30 11.64 10.08 3.32
C TRP A 30 12.04 11.42 3.91
N THR A 31 12.54 11.46 5.16
CA THR A 31 13.09 12.69 5.74
C THR A 31 14.26 13.24 4.92
N ILE A 32 15.16 12.36 4.46
CA ILE A 32 16.25 12.75 3.54
C ILE A 32 15.67 13.29 2.23
N TRP A 33 14.64 12.62 1.71
CA TRP A 33 14.02 12.97 0.43
C TRP A 33 13.31 14.32 0.48
N GLU A 34 12.44 14.56 1.46
CA GLU A 34 11.69 15.81 1.57
C GLU A 34 12.60 17.03 1.82
N ASN A 35 13.74 16.85 2.46
CA ASN A 35 14.76 17.90 2.65
C ASN A 35 15.66 18.10 1.41
N ASN A 36 15.53 17.26 0.37
CA ASN A 36 16.28 17.44 -0.86
C ASN A 36 15.64 18.51 -1.74
N LYS A 37 16.41 19.53 -2.12
CA LYS A 37 15.97 20.66 -2.97
C LYS A 37 15.40 20.23 -4.33
N ASN A 38 15.73 19.03 -4.80
CA ASN A 38 15.23 18.48 -6.05
C ASN A 38 13.98 17.61 -5.85
N SER A 39 13.54 17.38 -4.63
CA SER A 39 12.29 16.69 -4.36
C SER A 39 11.09 17.56 -4.76
N LYS A 40 9.96 16.93 -4.98
CA LYS A 40 8.69 17.62 -5.25
C LYS A 40 7.80 17.69 -4.01
N CYS A 41 8.36 17.46 -2.84
CA CYS A 41 7.64 17.63 -1.58
C CYS A 41 7.43 19.14 -1.35
N GLU A 42 6.17 19.52 -1.18
CA GLU A 42 5.79 20.92 -0.95
C GLU A 42 5.93 21.28 0.53
N GLU A 43 5.76 20.28 1.41
CA GLU A 43 5.83 20.42 2.86
C GLU A 43 6.64 19.27 3.48
N LEU A 44 7.21 19.52 4.65
CA LEU A 44 7.86 18.50 5.47
C LEU A 44 6.81 17.77 6.31
N CYS A 45 7.01 16.48 6.58
CA CYS A 45 6.14 15.72 7.45
C CYS A 45 6.08 16.33 8.88
N GLY A 46 7.23 16.70 9.44
CA GLY A 46 7.33 17.39 10.73
C GLY A 46 6.58 16.68 11.86
N GLU A 47 5.68 17.43 12.50
CA GLU A 47 4.84 16.93 13.60
C GLU A 47 3.59 16.18 13.14
N ALA A 48 3.29 16.20 11.86
CA ALA A 48 2.11 15.56 11.27
C ALA A 48 0.83 15.79 12.10
N CYS A 49 0.08 14.72 12.41
CA CYS A 49 -1.11 14.78 13.29
C CYS A 49 -0.80 14.45 14.75
N LYS A 50 0.47 14.27 15.12
CA LYS A 50 0.92 13.86 16.47
C LYS A 50 0.28 12.58 17.00
N HIS A 51 -0.05 11.66 16.08
CA HIS A 51 -0.72 10.41 16.45
C HIS A 51 0.10 9.58 17.44
N TYR A 52 1.45 9.68 17.40
CA TYR A 52 2.31 8.98 18.37
C TYR A 52 2.01 9.41 19.80
N GLU A 53 1.80 10.69 20.05
CA GLU A 53 1.48 11.26 21.36
C GLU A 53 0.00 11.08 21.71
N LEU A 54 -0.89 11.24 20.70
CA LEU A 54 -2.35 11.31 20.87
C LEU A 54 -3.06 9.95 20.69
N VAL A 55 -2.33 8.82 20.79
CA VAL A 55 -2.89 7.46 20.60
C VAL A 55 -4.16 7.22 21.41
N ASN A 56 -4.21 7.71 22.66
CA ASN A 56 -5.36 7.46 23.55
C ASN A 56 -6.62 8.22 23.08
N GLU A 57 -6.43 9.45 22.60
CA GLU A 57 -7.49 10.29 22.03
C GLU A 57 -8.03 9.68 20.74
N ASP A 58 -7.14 9.24 19.87
CA ASP A 58 -7.50 8.64 18.59
C ASP A 58 -8.24 7.31 18.76
N ILE A 59 -7.83 6.47 19.71
CA ILE A 59 -8.57 5.23 20.04
C ILE A 59 -9.98 5.55 20.55
N LYS A 60 -10.17 6.61 21.36
CA LYS A 60 -11.51 7.05 21.78
C LYS A 60 -12.35 7.50 20.59
N LEU A 61 -11.76 8.22 19.62
CA LEU A 61 -12.46 8.64 18.40
C LEU A 61 -12.89 7.43 17.57
N LEU A 62 -12.00 6.46 17.35
CA LEU A 62 -12.31 5.21 16.64
C LEU A 62 -13.48 4.47 17.30
N LYS A 63 -13.45 4.34 18.63
CA LYS A 63 -14.54 3.70 19.39
C LYS A 63 -15.87 4.44 19.25
N ASN A 64 -15.84 5.77 19.34
CA ASN A 64 -17.05 6.60 19.22
C ASN A 64 -17.66 6.52 17.82
N LEU A 65 -16.83 6.36 16.78
CA LEU A 65 -17.26 6.14 15.41
C LEU A 65 -17.76 4.71 15.13
N GLY A 66 -17.64 3.79 16.11
CA GLY A 66 -18.02 2.40 15.95
C GLY A 66 -17.08 1.60 15.05
N ILE A 67 -15.85 2.05 14.85
CA ILE A 67 -14.81 1.37 14.06
C ILE A 67 -14.38 0.10 14.80
N ARG A 68 -14.29 -1.01 14.07
CA ARG A 68 -13.98 -2.32 14.62
C ARG A 68 -12.62 -2.88 14.22
N ALA A 69 -11.94 -2.25 13.26
CA ALA A 69 -10.56 -2.57 12.91
C ALA A 69 -9.77 -1.30 12.64
N PHE A 70 -8.52 -1.28 13.05
CA PHE A 70 -7.61 -0.18 12.81
C PHE A 70 -6.29 -0.71 12.24
N ARG A 71 -6.04 -0.36 10.98
CA ARG A 71 -4.77 -0.66 10.31
C ARG A 71 -3.79 0.49 10.55
N PHE A 72 -2.60 0.16 11.00
CA PHE A 72 -1.52 1.12 11.17
C PHE A 72 -0.17 0.48 10.89
N SER A 73 0.83 1.27 10.55
CA SER A 73 2.19 0.77 10.42
C SER A 73 3.00 1.00 11.71
N ILE A 74 3.96 0.10 11.94
CA ILE A 74 5.04 0.29 12.91
C ILE A 74 6.18 0.96 12.15
N GLU A 75 6.68 2.07 12.66
CA GLU A 75 7.77 2.81 12.04
C GLU A 75 9.10 2.11 12.30
N TRP A 76 9.66 1.48 11.27
CA TRP A 76 10.91 0.73 11.37
C TRP A 76 12.07 1.61 11.86
N SER A 77 12.14 2.87 11.42
CA SER A 77 13.20 3.79 11.83
C SER A 77 13.12 4.20 13.31
N ARG A 78 11.93 4.13 13.95
CA ARG A 78 11.80 4.29 15.40
C ARG A 78 12.27 3.04 16.14
N ILE A 79 11.87 1.87 15.67
CA ILE A 79 12.20 0.59 16.31
C ILE A 79 13.71 0.30 16.24
N GLN A 80 14.32 0.61 15.09
CA GLN A 80 15.73 0.35 14.84
C GLN A 80 16.41 1.61 14.28
N PRO A 81 16.67 2.61 15.14
CA PRO A 81 17.25 3.88 14.72
C PRO A 81 18.65 3.76 14.14
N GLU A 82 19.40 2.76 14.57
CA GLU A 82 20.74 2.43 14.07
C GLU A 82 20.87 0.92 13.87
N LYS A 83 21.84 0.50 13.09
CA LYS A 83 22.08 -0.92 12.83
C LYS A 83 22.35 -1.70 14.11
N ASN A 84 21.58 -2.77 14.35
CA ASN A 84 21.64 -3.62 15.53
C ASN A 84 21.28 -2.93 16.87
N ILE A 85 20.72 -1.72 16.83
CA ILE A 85 20.23 -1.01 18.00
C ILE A 85 18.71 -0.92 17.93
N TYR A 86 18.03 -1.45 18.95
CA TYR A 86 16.58 -1.46 19.04
C TYR A 86 16.12 -0.59 20.21
N ASP A 87 15.25 0.36 19.90
CA ASP A 87 14.66 1.27 20.88
C ASP A 87 13.54 0.57 21.65
N GLN A 88 13.78 0.28 22.92
CA GLN A 88 12.83 -0.43 23.78
C GLN A 88 11.61 0.41 24.14
N GLU A 89 11.73 1.74 24.20
CA GLU A 89 10.62 2.64 24.47
C GLU A 89 9.68 2.70 23.26
N ALA A 90 10.23 2.77 22.05
CA ALA A 90 9.46 2.70 20.83
C ALA A 90 8.75 1.34 20.66
N ILE A 91 9.43 0.23 20.94
CA ILE A 91 8.82 -1.11 20.94
C ILE A 91 7.65 -1.15 21.90
N GLN A 92 7.86 -0.71 23.15
CA GLN A 92 6.83 -0.72 24.19
C GLN A 92 5.63 0.16 23.81
N HIS A 93 5.87 1.32 23.18
CA HIS A 93 4.80 2.19 22.70
C HIS A 93 3.84 1.46 21.73
N TYR A 94 4.37 0.76 20.73
CA TYR A 94 3.51 0.01 19.77
C TYR A 94 2.84 -1.20 20.43
N VAL A 95 3.49 -1.85 21.39
CA VAL A 95 2.88 -2.92 22.19
C VAL A 95 1.70 -2.38 22.98
N ASP A 96 1.85 -1.24 23.65
CA ASP A 96 0.80 -0.62 24.46
C ASP A 96 -0.35 -0.09 23.61
N LYS A 97 -0.04 0.54 22.46
CA LYS A 97 -1.05 0.93 21.45
C LYS A 97 -1.90 -0.27 21.03
N THR A 98 -1.25 -1.38 20.72
CA THR A 98 -1.91 -2.60 20.27
C THR A 98 -2.80 -3.19 21.38
N LYS A 99 -2.32 -3.28 22.62
CA LYS A 99 -3.11 -3.74 23.76
C LYS A 99 -4.35 -2.88 23.98
N LYS A 100 -4.20 -1.56 23.93
CA LYS A 100 -5.33 -0.62 24.08
C LYS A 100 -6.39 -0.77 22.98
N LEU A 101 -5.99 -1.05 21.74
CA LEU A 101 -6.94 -1.35 20.67
C LEU A 101 -7.74 -2.62 20.99
N ILE A 102 -7.06 -3.70 21.38
CA ILE A 102 -7.70 -4.97 21.76
C ILE A 102 -8.67 -4.78 22.95
N GLU A 103 -8.26 -4.08 24.00
CA GLU A 103 -9.09 -3.74 25.17
C GLU A 103 -10.34 -2.94 24.80
N ASN A 104 -10.30 -2.17 23.71
CA ASN A 104 -11.44 -1.41 23.20
C ASN A 104 -12.25 -2.16 22.12
N ASN A 105 -12.00 -3.46 21.89
CA ASN A 105 -12.63 -4.31 20.89
C ASN A 105 -12.42 -3.78 19.46
N ILE A 106 -11.24 -3.20 19.19
CA ILE A 106 -10.79 -2.77 17.87
C ILE A 106 -9.68 -3.72 17.45
N GLU A 107 -9.92 -4.47 16.36
CA GLU A 107 -8.93 -5.42 15.80
C GLU A 107 -7.73 -4.64 15.22
N PRO A 108 -6.50 -4.85 15.73
CA PRO A 108 -5.32 -4.24 15.16
C PRO A 108 -4.88 -4.99 13.90
N ILE A 109 -4.67 -4.25 12.81
CA ILE A 109 -4.07 -4.77 11.57
C ILE A 109 -2.72 -4.10 11.41
N ILE A 110 -1.65 -4.84 11.65
CA ILE A 110 -0.29 -4.28 11.69
C ILE A 110 0.37 -4.35 10.34
N THR A 111 0.96 -3.23 9.90
CA THR A 111 1.82 -3.15 8.70
C THR A 111 3.27 -2.92 9.13
N PHE A 112 4.21 -3.78 8.69
CA PHE A 112 5.61 -3.66 9.07
C PHE A 112 6.39 -2.66 8.23
N HIS A 113 6.13 -2.55 6.95
CA HIS A 113 6.77 -1.56 6.08
C HIS A 113 5.71 -0.74 5.34
N HIS A 114 5.71 0.58 5.56
CA HIS A 114 4.85 1.52 4.85
C HIS A 114 5.68 2.67 4.29
N PHE A 115 6.40 2.39 3.20
CA PHE A 115 7.24 3.28 2.40
C PHE A 115 8.56 3.71 3.05
N THR A 116 8.59 4.00 4.34
CA THR A 116 9.76 4.51 5.03
C THR A 116 10.79 3.42 5.34
N THR A 117 12.05 3.72 5.10
CA THR A 117 13.18 2.83 5.36
C THR A 117 14.20 3.57 6.25
N PRO A 118 14.69 2.97 7.36
CA PRO A 118 15.66 3.62 8.23
C PRO A 118 16.85 4.20 7.47
N GLU A 119 17.33 5.36 7.89
CA GLU A 119 18.45 6.05 7.25
C GLU A 119 19.70 5.17 7.13
N TRP A 120 20.02 4.35 8.15
CA TRP A 120 21.17 3.45 8.09
C TRP A 120 21.00 2.36 7.02
N VAL A 121 19.78 1.84 6.78
CA VAL A 121 19.48 0.90 5.69
C VAL A 121 19.59 1.60 4.34
N PHE A 122 19.05 2.83 4.25
CA PHE A 122 19.15 3.67 3.07
C PHE A 122 20.60 3.90 2.66
N ASN A 123 21.45 4.25 3.60
CA ASN A 123 22.88 4.47 3.40
C ASN A 123 23.65 3.21 2.98
N GLU A 124 23.16 2.02 3.33
CA GLU A 124 23.70 0.73 2.85
C GLU A 124 23.17 0.31 1.47
N GLY A 125 22.40 1.14 0.78
CA GLY A 125 21.85 0.89 -0.56
C GLY A 125 20.38 0.47 -0.60
N SER A 126 19.66 0.61 0.52
CA SER A 126 18.23 0.41 0.63
C SER A 126 17.76 -0.94 0.04
N TRP A 127 16.60 -0.98 -0.59
CA TRP A 127 16.01 -2.19 -1.17
C TRP A 127 16.79 -2.75 -2.38
N ALA A 128 17.72 -2.00 -2.96
CA ALA A 128 18.63 -2.52 -4.00
C ALA A 128 19.75 -3.42 -3.44
N ASN A 129 20.02 -3.37 -2.13
CA ASN A 129 20.98 -4.24 -1.46
C ASN A 129 20.27 -5.50 -0.92
N THR A 130 20.77 -6.68 -1.26
CA THR A 130 20.18 -7.97 -0.83
C THR A 130 20.15 -8.15 0.70
N LYS A 131 21.02 -7.46 1.44
CA LYS A 131 21.04 -7.49 2.92
C LYS A 131 19.74 -6.95 3.54
N VAL A 132 19.00 -6.09 2.82
CA VAL A 132 17.73 -5.54 3.32
C VAL A 132 16.74 -6.64 3.72
N VAL A 133 16.80 -7.80 3.06
CA VAL A 133 15.94 -8.95 3.37
C VAL A 133 16.16 -9.44 4.79
N SER A 134 17.41 -9.60 5.21
CA SER A 134 17.73 -9.99 6.59
C SER A 134 17.42 -8.86 7.57
N TYR A 135 17.77 -7.62 7.26
CA TYR A 135 17.51 -6.47 8.13
C TYR A 135 16.01 -6.29 8.42
N PHE A 136 15.19 -6.40 7.39
CA PHE A 136 13.74 -6.33 7.54
C PHE A 136 13.19 -7.51 8.36
N ASN A 137 13.69 -8.71 8.10
CA ASN A 137 13.27 -9.91 8.84
C ASN A 137 13.67 -9.86 10.31
N ASP A 138 14.86 -9.36 10.64
CA ASP A 138 15.32 -9.18 12.03
C ASP A 138 14.43 -8.17 12.78
N TYR A 139 14.06 -7.07 12.13
CA TYR A 139 13.10 -6.10 12.68
C TYR A 139 11.72 -6.75 12.93
N VAL A 140 11.20 -7.50 11.96
CA VAL A 140 9.93 -8.23 12.11
C VAL A 140 10.00 -9.24 13.26
N ASP A 141 11.12 -9.98 13.38
CA ASP A 141 11.32 -10.97 14.45
C ASP A 141 11.29 -10.32 15.83
N VAL A 142 12.00 -9.20 16.02
CA VAL A 142 12.00 -8.42 17.26
C VAL A 142 10.60 -7.94 17.65
N MET A 143 9.86 -7.41 16.68
CA MET A 143 8.49 -6.97 16.94
C MET A 143 7.57 -8.15 17.28
N MET A 144 7.67 -9.27 16.58
CA MET A 144 6.87 -10.47 16.84
C MET A 144 7.16 -11.13 18.20
N GLN A 145 8.37 -10.92 18.75
CA GLN A 145 8.68 -11.33 20.14
C GLN A 145 7.95 -10.48 21.18
N SER A 146 7.72 -9.21 20.86
CA SER A 146 7.19 -8.20 21.79
C SER A 146 5.68 -8.02 21.72
N LEU A 147 5.09 -8.14 20.52
CA LEU A 147 3.68 -7.89 20.26
C LEU A 147 2.76 -8.94 20.93
N PRO A 148 1.53 -8.55 21.35
CA PRO A 148 0.50 -9.45 21.85
C PRO A 148 0.21 -10.61 20.88
N LYS A 149 0.06 -11.83 21.42
CA LYS A 149 -0.21 -13.03 20.61
C LYS A 149 -1.65 -13.11 20.10
N GLU A 150 -2.51 -12.26 20.60
CA GLU A 150 -3.92 -12.15 20.24
C GLU A 150 -4.12 -11.49 18.86
N ILE A 151 -3.11 -10.80 18.34
CA ILE A 151 -3.19 -10.13 17.03
C ILE A 151 -3.36 -11.16 15.93
N THR A 152 -4.41 -10.96 15.14
CA THR A 152 -4.74 -11.87 14.03
C THR A 152 -4.07 -11.47 12.72
N TYR A 153 -4.06 -10.17 12.37
CA TYR A 153 -3.76 -9.72 11.00
C TYR A 153 -2.47 -8.91 10.89
N PHE A 154 -1.62 -9.33 9.96
CA PHE A 154 -0.35 -8.67 9.66
C PHE A 154 -0.19 -8.43 8.15
N ASN A 155 0.13 -7.19 7.79
CA ASN A 155 0.62 -6.83 6.48
C ASN A 155 2.14 -6.71 6.54
N THR A 156 2.86 -7.43 5.72
CA THR A 156 4.32 -7.35 5.70
C THR A 156 4.78 -6.04 5.08
N ILE A 157 4.29 -5.73 3.88
CA ILE A 157 4.74 -4.60 3.06
C ILE A 157 3.53 -3.93 2.42
N ASN A 158 3.50 -2.60 2.53
CA ASN A 158 2.51 -1.75 1.88
C ASN A 158 2.93 -1.41 0.45
N GLU A 159 2.03 -1.62 -0.51
CA GLU A 159 2.15 -1.19 -1.91
C GLU A 159 3.54 -1.41 -2.53
N PRO A 160 4.04 -2.66 -2.56
CA PRO A 160 5.39 -2.95 -3.03
C PRO A 160 5.66 -2.44 -4.45
N GLY A 161 4.64 -2.46 -5.31
CA GLY A 161 4.74 -1.96 -6.67
C GLY A 161 4.93 -0.45 -6.73
N ILE A 162 4.23 0.31 -5.88
CA ILE A 162 4.29 1.77 -5.87
C ILE A 162 5.69 2.25 -5.47
N PHE A 163 6.17 1.86 -4.29
CA PHE A 163 7.43 2.40 -3.82
C PHE A 163 8.64 1.89 -4.63
N THR A 164 8.60 0.65 -5.12
CA THR A 164 9.69 0.15 -5.97
C THR A 164 9.69 0.80 -7.35
N PHE A 165 8.52 0.97 -7.97
CA PHE A 165 8.42 1.58 -9.28
C PHE A 165 8.80 3.07 -9.25
N PHE A 166 8.24 3.82 -8.31
CA PHE A 166 8.50 5.25 -8.20
C PHE A 166 9.83 5.59 -7.54
N GLY A 167 10.40 4.70 -6.75
CA GLY A 167 11.72 4.90 -6.15
C GLY A 167 12.89 4.46 -7.04
N TYR A 168 12.73 3.39 -7.82
CA TYR A 168 13.85 2.78 -8.52
C TYR A 168 13.74 2.79 -10.05
N PHE A 169 12.51 2.84 -10.59
CA PHE A 169 12.30 2.85 -12.04
C PHE A 169 11.94 4.23 -12.59
N SER A 170 11.10 4.99 -11.89
CA SER A 170 10.73 6.36 -12.23
C SER A 170 11.48 7.35 -11.35
N THR A 171 11.71 8.57 -11.81
CA THR A 171 12.43 9.60 -11.04
C THR A 171 11.50 10.51 -10.26
N ASN A 172 12.02 11.11 -9.16
CA ASN A 172 11.46 12.30 -8.49
C ASN A 172 10.08 12.18 -7.84
N LYS A 173 9.63 10.97 -7.49
CA LYS A 173 8.39 10.81 -6.73
C LYS A 173 8.60 10.19 -5.35
N PHE A 174 9.50 9.22 -5.26
CA PHE A 174 9.81 8.46 -4.05
C PHE A 174 11.32 8.33 -3.87
N PRO A 175 11.82 8.24 -2.63
CA PRO A 175 13.19 7.85 -2.40
C PRO A 175 13.45 6.42 -2.95
N PRO A 176 14.67 6.09 -3.40
CA PRO A 176 15.83 6.95 -3.57
C PRO A 176 15.87 7.74 -4.88
N GLY A 177 14.85 7.68 -5.74
CA GLY A 177 14.78 8.43 -6.98
C GLY A 177 15.73 7.94 -8.08
N ILE A 178 15.99 6.63 -8.14
CA ILE A 178 16.90 5.99 -9.10
C ILE A 178 16.12 5.55 -10.34
N ALA A 179 16.36 6.18 -11.49
CA ALA A 179 15.75 5.76 -12.74
C ALA A 179 16.59 4.67 -13.42
N ASN A 180 16.53 3.43 -12.97
CA ASN A 180 17.31 2.33 -13.52
C ASN A 180 16.55 1.00 -13.44
N GLU A 181 16.29 0.36 -14.58
CA GLU A 181 15.55 -0.91 -14.65
C GLU A 181 16.24 -2.06 -13.89
N ASP A 182 17.57 -2.19 -14.00
CA ASP A 182 18.29 -3.30 -13.34
C ASP A 182 18.22 -3.17 -11.81
N ILE A 183 18.33 -1.94 -11.30
CA ILE A 183 18.19 -1.67 -9.86
C ILE A 183 16.76 -1.87 -9.41
N PHE A 184 15.78 -1.45 -10.19
CA PHE A 184 14.36 -1.70 -9.94
C PHE A 184 14.02 -3.19 -9.86
N ILE A 185 14.56 -4.00 -10.78
CA ILE A 185 14.36 -5.46 -10.77
C ILE A 185 14.93 -6.05 -9.48
N LYS A 186 16.15 -5.64 -9.08
CA LYS A 186 16.78 -6.10 -7.84
C LYS A 186 15.97 -5.70 -6.61
N ALA A 187 15.57 -4.43 -6.52
CA ALA A 187 14.76 -3.93 -5.42
C ALA A 187 13.42 -4.69 -5.31
N SER A 188 12.71 -4.86 -6.43
CA SER A 188 11.47 -5.62 -6.47
C SER A 188 11.65 -7.07 -6.00
N GLN A 189 12.74 -7.74 -6.41
CA GLN A 189 13.03 -9.10 -5.98
C GLN A 189 13.35 -9.18 -4.48
N ASN A 190 14.09 -8.20 -3.95
CA ASN A 190 14.39 -8.13 -2.52
C ASN A 190 13.14 -7.88 -1.68
N VAL A 191 12.21 -7.04 -2.17
CA VAL A 191 10.91 -6.83 -1.54
C VAL A 191 10.10 -8.12 -1.48
N ILE A 192 10.02 -8.87 -2.58
CA ILE A 192 9.35 -10.17 -2.62
C ILE A 192 10.00 -11.16 -1.65
N ASN A 193 11.32 -11.20 -1.61
CA ASN A 193 12.04 -12.09 -0.71
C ASN A 193 11.82 -11.69 0.77
N ALA A 194 11.87 -10.39 1.07
CA ALA A 194 11.63 -9.87 2.42
C ALA A 194 10.21 -10.18 2.91
N HIS A 195 9.20 -10.03 2.05
CA HIS A 195 7.83 -10.46 2.34
C HIS A 195 7.77 -11.95 2.69
N LYS A 196 8.37 -12.82 1.87
CA LYS A 196 8.35 -14.27 2.09
C LYS A 196 9.04 -14.69 3.39
N GLU A 197 10.17 -14.06 3.73
CA GLU A 197 10.86 -14.36 4.99
C GLU A 197 10.07 -13.80 6.19
N ALA A 198 9.53 -12.60 6.12
CA ALA A 198 8.70 -12.02 7.16
C ALA A 198 7.44 -12.88 7.42
N LEU A 199 6.79 -13.39 6.37
CA LEU A 199 5.65 -14.29 6.50
C LEU A 199 6.03 -15.55 7.30
N LYS A 200 7.16 -16.18 6.97
CA LYS A 200 7.66 -17.36 7.71
C LYS A 200 7.94 -17.00 9.18
N THR A 201 8.57 -15.86 9.43
CA THR A 201 8.90 -15.39 10.78
C THR A 201 7.63 -15.13 11.59
N ILE A 202 6.63 -14.45 11.04
CA ILE A 202 5.35 -14.20 11.71
C ILE A 202 4.66 -15.53 12.05
N LYS A 203 4.58 -16.45 11.08
CA LYS A 203 3.98 -17.80 11.30
C LYS A 203 4.74 -18.63 12.33
N LYS A 204 6.06 -18.50 12.41
CA LYS A 204 6.88 -19.16 13.44
C LYS A 204 6.51 -18.69 14.84
N HIS A 205 6.26 -17.40 15.04
CA HIS A 205 5.85 -16.83 16.33
C HIS A 205 4.39 -17.11 16.66
N ASN A 206 3.51 -17.12 15.68
CA ASN A 206 2.09 -17.41 15.84
C ASN A 206 1.50 -18.01 14.55
N GLN A 207 1.31 -19.31 14.53
CA GLN A 207 0.75 -20.03 13.37
C GLN A 207 -0.68 -19.59 13.01
N LYS A 208 -1.43 -19.06 13.97
CA LYS A 208 -2.82 -18.59 13.76
C LYS A 208 -2.89 -17.23 13.11
N SER A 209 -1.80 -16.47 13.10
CA SER A 209 -1.77 -15.16 12.44
C SER A 209 -2.12 -15.28 10.96
N LYS A 210 -2.91 -14.35 10.48
CA LYS A 210 -3.21 -14.15 9.07
C LYS A 210 -2.24 -13.13 8.51
N VAL A 211 -1.50 -13.50 7.47
CA VAL A 211 -0.42 -12.67 6.91
C VAL A 211 -0.69 -12.44 5.43
N GLY A 212 -0.56 -11.20 5.00
CA GLY A 212 -0.70 -10.82 3.60
C GLY A 212 0.17 -9.61 3.25
N MET A 213 0.19 -9.32 1.97
CA MET A 213 0.75 -8.10 1.39
C MET A 213 -0.39 -7.20 0.91
N THR A 214 -0.17 -5.90 0.93
CA THR A 214 -1.17 -4.92 0.52
C THR A 214 -0.79 -4.30 -0.82
N HIS A 215 -1.69 -4.37 -1.80
CA HIS A 215 -1.43 -4.00 -3.18
C HIS A 215 -2.22 -2.77 -3.60
N ALA A 216 -1.53 -1.77 -4.17
CA ALA A 216 -2.20 -0.70 -4.90
C ALA A 216 -2.58 -1.22 -6.29
N LEU A 217 -3.85 -1.45 -6.50
CA LEU A 217 -4.38 -1.91 -7.78
C LEU A 217 -5.19 -0.82 -8.44
N GLN A 218 -4.99 -0.67 -9.74
CA GLN A 218 -5.70 0.32 -10.53
C GLN A 218 -6.79 -0.34 -11.38
N GLU A 219 -7.86 0.39 -11.67
CA GLU A 219 -8.68 0.06 -12.82
C GLU A 219 -7.88 0.42 -14.08
N TRP A 220 -7.87 -0.43 -15.09
CA TRP A 220 -7.13 -0.21 -16.34
C TRP A 220 -8.09 -0.12 -17.49
N GLU A 221 -8.01 0.94 -18.29
CA GLU A 221 -8.87 1.09 -19.46
C GLU A 221 -8.53 0.06 -20.54
N ASP A 222 -9.57 -0.54 -21.16
CA ASP A 222 -9.37 -1.59 -22.19
C ASP A 222 -8.86 -1.03 -23.53
N LYS A 223 -9.05 0.28 -23.76
CA LYS A 223 -8.65 0.95 -25.00
C LYS A 223 -7.17 1.32 -25.08
N ASP A 224 -6.41 1.05 -24.00
CA ASP A 224 -5.00 1.43 -23.89
C ASP A 224 -4.08 0.64 -24.83
N SER A 225 -2.85 1.14 -25.03
CA SER A 225 -1.78 0.40 -25.68
C SER A 225 -1.52 -0.92 -24.95
N LYS A 226 -1.90 -2.04 -25.56
CA LYS A 226 -1.91 -3.38 -24.93
C LYS A 226 -0.54 -3.76 -24.34
N GLU A 227 0.53 -3.58 -25.11
CA GLU A 227 1.87 -4.00 -24.69
C GLU A 227 2.43 -3.08 -23.60
N LEU A 228 2.23 -1.78 -23.69
CA LEU A 228 2.65 -0.84 -22.67
C LEU A 228 1.86 -1.04 -21.39
N LYS A 229 0.55 -1.22 -21.47
CA LYS A 229 -0.32 -1.57 -20.33
C LYS A 229 0.16 -2.85 -19.66
N LYS A 230 0.39 -3.92 -20.43
CA LYS A 230 0.89 -5.19 -19.90
C LYS A 230 2.22 -5.02 -19.17
N TYR A 231 3.16 -4.26 -19.75
CA TYR A 231 4.46 -4.03 -19.13
C TYR A 231 4.35 -3.25 -17.82
N ILE A 232 3.59 -2.14 -17.82
CA ILE A 232 3.42 -1.29 -16.63
C ILE A 232 2.67 -2.05 -15.55
N LYS A 233 1.54 -2.67 -15.91
CA LYS A 233 0.70 -3.43 -14.99
C LYS A 233 1.45 -4.60 -14.36
N TYR A 234 2.24 -5.35 -15.12
CA TYR A 234 3.07 -6.41 -14.58
C TYR A 234 4.06 -5.88 -13.54
N ASN A 235 4.72 -4.78 -13.84
CA ASN A 235 5.74 -4.20 -12.97
C ASN A 235 5.18 -3.50 -11.73
N LEU A 236 3.98 -2.94 -11.81
CA LEU A 236 3.31 -2.29 -10.66
C LEU A 236 2.50 -3.27 -9.81
N GLU A 237 1.88 -4.28 -10.43
CA GLU A 237 0.85 -5.07 -9.76
C GLU A 237 1.10 -6.58 -9.86
N ASP A 238 1.09 -7.14 -11.08
CA ASP A 238 0.91 -8.59 -11.28
C ASP A 238 2.04 -9.42 -10.65
N LYS A 239 3.32 -9.01 -10.76
CA LYS A 239 4.44 -9.75 -10.16
C LYS A 239 4.39 -9.82 -8.62
N PHE A 240 3.80 -8.81 -7.97
CA PHE A 240 3.63 -8.81 -6.51
C PHE A 240 2.38 -9.60 -6.10
N LEU A 241 1.31 -9.56 -6.91
CA LEU A 241 0.16 -10.45 -6.73
C LEU A 241 0.57 -11.93 -6.87
N GLU A 242 1.41 -12.26 -7.85
CA GLU A 242 1.99 -13.60 -7.98
C GLU A 242 2.78 -14.01 -6.73
N ALA A 243 3.52 -13.08 -6.13
CA ALA A 243 4.27 -13.31 -4.89
C ALA A 243 3.36 -13.59 -3.68
N SER A 244 2.13 -13.03 -3.67
CA SER A 244 1.12 -13.21 -2.62
C SER A 244 0.29 -14.49 -2.76
N SER A 245 0.66 -15.40 -3.68
CA SER A 245 -0.09 -16.65 -3.89
C SER A 245 -0.22 -17.53 -2.64
N ASN A 246 0.73 -17.44 -1.71
CA ASN A 246 0.74 -18.20 -0.45
C ASN A 246 0.29 -17.39 0.77
N ASP A 247 -0.15 -16.13 0.58
CA ASP A 247 -0.65 -15.28 1.67
C ASP A 247 -1.99 -15.82 2.18
N ASP A 248 -2.35 -15.52 3.42
CA ASP A 248 -3.65 -15.91 3.98
C ASP A 248 -4.79 -15.02 3.45
N PHE A 249 -4.50 -13.79 3.06
CA PHE A 249 -5.44 -12.83 2.47
C PHE A 249 -4.72 -11.90 1.49
N ILE A 250 -5.49 -11.21 0.65
CA ILE A 250 -4.97 -10.19 -0.26
C ILE A 250 -5.45 -8.80 0.20
N GLY A 251 -4.50 -7.92 0.50
CA GLY A 251 -4.81 -6.51 0.78
C GLY A 251 -5.02 -5.74 -0.52
N LEU A 252 -6.16 -5.06 -0.63
CA LEU A 252 -6.54 -4.22 -1.76
C LEU A 252 -6.51 -2.75 -1.37
N GLN A 253 -5.78 -1.95 -2.13
CA GLN A 253 -5.84 -0.50 -2.11
C GLN A 253 -6.14 -0.01 -3.53
N THR A 254 -7.13 0.87 -3.67
CA THR A 254 -7.51 1.37 -4.99
C THR A 254 -8.24 2.70 -4.87
N TYR A 255 -7.93 3.63 -5.75
CA TYR A 255 -8.43 5.00 -5.64
C TYR A 255 -8.98 5.53 -6.95
N THR A 256 -8.55 4.98 -8.09
CA THR A 256 -8.83 5.59 -9.40
C THR A 256 -8.64 4.60 -10.55
N ILE A 257 -8.78 5.10 -11.77
CA ILE A 257 -8.48 4.43 -13.02
C ILE A 257 -7.19 4.99 -13.63
N VAL A 258 -6.37 4.14 -14.23
CA VAL A 258 -5.22 4.56 -15.03
C VAL A 258 -5.54 4.40 -16.52
N ARG A 259 -5.33 5.48 -17.25
CA ARG A 259 -5.53 5.54 -18.70
C ARG A 259 -4.18 5.76 -19.38
N ILE A 260 -3.76 4.83 -20.21
CA ILE A 260 -2.57 4.99 -21.04
C ILE A 260 -2.97 5.68 -22.34
N PRO A 261 -2.25 6.75 -22.77
CA PRO A 261 -2.59 7.43 -24.01
C PRO A 261 -2.62 6.49 -25.21
N GLN A 262 -3.72 6.53 -25.95
CA GLN A 262 -3.82 5.80 -27.21
C GLN A 262 -2.99 6.51 -28.27
N SER A 263 -2.05 5.80 -28.86
CA SER A 263 -1.30 6.23 -30.01
C SER A 263 -1.01 5.03 -30.91
N ILE A 264 -1.35 5.16 -32.16
CA ILE A 264 -1.01 4.15 -33.20
C ILE A 264 0.50 3.89 -33.19
N LEU A 265 1.30 4.95 -33.04
CA LEU A 265 2.75 4.85 -32.98
C LEU A 265 3.21 4.10 -31.72
N LEU A 266 2.61 4.37 -30.55
CA LEU A 266 2.91 3.62 -29.33
C LEU A 266 2.56 2.14 -29.48
N ASN A 267 1.43 1.80 -30.11
CA ASN A 267 1.04 0.41 -30.31
C ASN A 267 2.00 -0.35 -31.24
N ILE A 268 2.51 0.31 -32.29
CA ILE A 268 3.42 -0.30 -33.28
C ILE A 268 4.84 -0.42 -32.69
N PHE A 269 5.34 0.65 -32.06
CA PHE A 269 6.75 0.72 -31.67
C PHE A 269 7.02 0.16 -30.25
N THR A 270 6.05 0.19 -29.33
CA THR A 270 6.26 -0.32 -27.98
C THR A 270 6.77 -1.77 -27.93
N PRO A 271 6.23 -2.75 -28.68
CA PRO A 271 6.74 -4.12 -28.67
C PRO A 271 8.20 -4.23 -29.09
N ILE A 272 8.63 -3.37 -30.02
CA ILE A 272 10.01 -3.32 -30.52
C ILE A 272 10.90 -2.62 -29.46
N LEU A 273 10.46 -1.47 -28.98
CA LEU A 273 11.20 -0.66 -28.00
C LEU A 273 11.42 -1.40 -26.68
N LEU A 274 10.42 -2.17 -26.22
CA LEU A 274 10.54 -2.99 -25.01
C LEU A 274 11.55 -4.15 -25.16
N LYS A 275 11.95 -4.54 -26.36
CA LYS A 275 13.02 -5.54 -26.58
C LYS A 275 14.41 -4.93 -26.47
N ILE A 276 14.55 -3.62 -26.62
CA ILE A 276 15.84 -2.92 -26.62
C ILE A 276 16.19 -2.55 -25.17
N SER A 277 17.19 -3.20 -24.61
CA SER A 277 17.63 -3.00 -23.21
C SER A 277 17.95 -1.52 -22.91
N PHE A 278 18.64 -0.82 -23.81
CA PHE A 278 18.93 0.61 -23.64
C PHE A 278 17.66 1.46 -23.51
N VAL A 279 16.63 1.16 -24.29
CA VAL A 279 15.35 1.90 -24.23
C VAL A 279 14.66 1.66 -22.89
N ARG A 280 14.57 0.41 -22.43
CA ARG A 280 13.97 0.09 -21.15
C ARG A 280 14.72 0.74 -19.97
N LYS A 281 16.04 0.70 -20.01
CA LYS A 281 16.88 1.19 -18.90
C LYS A 281 16.93 2.72 -18.80
N TYR A 282 16.94 3.43 -19.91
CA TYR A 282 17.26 4.86 -19.90
C TYR A 282 16.19 5.77 -20.52
N ILE A 283 15.37 5.25 -21.40
CA ILE A 283 14.37 6.06 -22.13
C ILE A 283 12.98 5.86 -21.52
N LEU A 284 12.54 4.61 -21.35
CA LEU A 284 11.21 4.29 -20.86
C LEU A 284 10.92 4.87 -19.45
N PRO A 285 11.83 4.82 -18.48
CA PRO A 285 11.62 5.44 -17.17
C PRO A 285 11.31 6.94 -17.26
N ARG A 286 12.00 7.66 -18.16
CA ARG A 286 11.79 9.10 -18.40
C ARG A 286 10.47 9.39 -19.12
N ILE A 287 10.09 8.55 -20.08
CA ILE A 287 8.80 8.67 -20.76
C ILE A 287 7.66 8.43 -19.77
N LEU A 288 7.74 7.36 -18.98
CA LEU A 288 6.71 7.03 -17.98
C LEU A 288 6.57 8.10 -16.89
N GLN A 289 7.64 8.81 -16.55
CA GLN A 289 7.60 9.96 -15.67
C GLN A 289 6.68 11.08 -16.17
N ILE A 290 6.70 11.34 -17.48
CA ILE A 290 5.84 12.35 -18.10
C ILE A 290 4.36 11.94 -17.99
N PHE A 291 4.07 10.65 -18.18
CA PHE A 291 2.70 10.13 -18.08
C PHE A 291 2.22 9.97 -16.63
N ALA A 292 3.08 9.52 -15.71
CA ALA A 292 2.74 9.37 -14.31
C ALA A 292 2.41 10.70 -13.60
N GLY A 293 2.84 11.84 -14.14
CA GLY A 293 2.51 13.18 -13.64
C GLY A 293 1.09 13.66 -13.96
N ARG A 294 0.33 12.96 -14.82
CA ARG A 294 -0.98 13.40 -15.30
C ARG A 294 -2.05 12.30 -15.28
N ASN A 295 -1.88 11.22 -14.56
CA ASN A 295 -2.81 10.05 -14.50
C ASN A 295 -3.39 9.61 -15.87
N GLY A 296 -2.59 9.72 -16.92
CA GLY A 296 -3.01 9.45 -18.28
C GLY A 296 -3.89 10.57 -18.88
N ARG A 297 -4.71 10.20 -19.85
CA ARG A 297 -5.63 11.10 -20.54
C ARG A 297 -6.89 11.28 -19.70
N ILE A 298 -6.99 12.40 -18.99
CA ILE A 298 -8.23 12.84 -18.35
C ILE A 298 -8.92 13.81 -19.30
N ASP A 299 -10.15 13.55 -19.70
CA ASP A 299 -10.95 14.46 -20.50
C ASP A 299 -11.29 15.71 -19.67
N LYS A 300 -11.45 16.87 -20.33
CA LYS A 300 -11.63 18.17 -19.65
C LYS A 300 -12.81 18.21 -18.68
N ASP A 301 -13.85 17.41 -18.96
CA ASP A 301 -15.08 17.37 -18.16
C ASP A 301 -15.07 16.26 -17.10
N THR A 302 -13.97 15.53 -16.94
CA THR A 302 -13.87 14.46 -15.94
C THR A 302 -13.67 15.06 -14.56
N ARG A 303 -14.54 14.67 -13.61
CA ARG A 303 -14.37 15.03 -12.20
C ARG A 303 -13.08 14.44 -11.64
N THR A 304 -12.28 15.27 -11.00
CA THR A 304 -10.99 14.85 -10.40
C THR A 304 -10.95 15.17 -8.91
N THR A 305 -10.13 14.42 -8.17
CA THR A 305 -9.82 14.67 -6.77
C THR A 305 -8.72 15.74 -6.63
N LYS A 306 -8.46 16.23 -5.41
CA LYS A 306 -7.34 17.13 -5.13
C LYS A 306 -5.96 16.55 -5.51
N MET A 307 -5.80 15.22 -5.47
CA MET A 307 -4.60 14.53 -5.94
C MET A 307 -4.47 14.50 -7.47
N GLY A 308 -5.45 15.04 -8.21
CA GLY A 308 -5.50 14.96 -9.66
C GLY A 308 -5.89 13.58 -10.20
N TYR A 309 -6.41 12.69 -9.36
CA TYR A 309 -6.97 11.41 -9.77
C TYR A 309 -8.38 11.59 -10.31
N GLU A 310 -8.77 10.78 -11.29
CA GLU A 310 -10.17 10.71 -11.71
C GLU A 310 -11.03 10.24 -10.53
N TYR A 311 -12.15 10.93 -10.26
CA TYR A 311 -13.14 10.51 -9.27
C TYR A 311 -13.78 9.21 -9.73
N ARG A 312 -13.39 8.07 -9.13
CA ARG A 312 -13.74 6.74 -9.63
C ARG A 312 -14.02 5.74 -8.49
N PRO A 313 -15.12 5.89 -7.74
CA PRO A 313 -15.47 4.94 -6.67
C PRO A 313 -15.65 3.49 -7.19
N GLN A 314 -16.06 3.29 -8.45
CA GLN A 314 -16.23 1.98 -9.09
C GLN A 314 -14.94 1.18 -9.23
N ALA A 315 -13.76 1.81 -9.13
CA ALA A 315 -12.48 1.12 -9.19
C ALA A 315 -12.34 0.05 -8.10
N VAL A 316 -12.99 0.23 -6.94
CA VAL A 316 -13.02 -0.75 -5.85
C VAL A 316 -13.67 -2.03 -6.31
N LEU A 317 -14.89 -1.96 -6.84
CA LEU A 317 -15.63 -3.13 -7.30
C LEU A 317 -14.94 -3.82 -8.48
N TYR A 318 -14.34 -3.04 -9.39
CA TYR A 318 -13.53 -3.58 -10.49
C TYR A 318 -12.41 -4.49 -9.95
N ASN A 319 -11.65 -4.00 -8.97
CA ASN A 319 -10.52 -4.73 -8.43
C ASN A 319 -10.93 -5.88 -7.49
N ILE A 320 -12.04 -5.77 -6.76
CA ILE A 320 -12.62 -6.91 -6.02
C ILE A 320 -12.93 -8.06 -6.97
N LYS A 321 -13.64 -7.80 -8.06
CA LYS A 321 -13.97 -8.84 -9.07
C LYS A 321 -12.71 -9.43 -9.70
N ARG A 322 -11.71 -8.61 -9.96
CA ARG A 322 -10.40 -9.05 -10.48
C ARG A 322 -9.71 -9.99 -9.49
N LEU A 323 -9.61 -9.60 -8.23
CA LEU A 323 -8.97 -10.39 -7.20
C LEU A 323 -9.72 -11.68 -6.90
N HIS A 324 -11.04 -11.63 -6.82
CA HIS A 324 -11.87 -12.83 -6.65
C HIS A 324 -11.63 -13.87 -7.77
N LYS A 325 -11.47 -13.40 -9.01
CA LYS A 325 -11.13 -14.28 -10.14
C LYS A 325 -9.71 -14.88 -10.03
N LEU A 326 -8.73 -14.10 -9.51
CA LEU A 326 -7.34 -14.54 -9.39
C LEU A 326 -7.12 -15.43 -8.15
N PHE A 327 -7.84 -15.16 -7.07
CA PHE A 327 -7.69 -15.79 -5.77
C PHE A 327 -9.07 -16.14 -5.17
N PRO A 328 -9.82 -17.09 -5.78
CA PRO A 328 -11.20 -17.37 -5.38
C PRO A 328 -11.34 -17.86 -3.93
N GLU A 329 -10.29 -18.47 -3.37
CA GLU A 329 -10.29 -19.05 -2.03
C GLU A 329 -9.70 -18.11 -0.95
N LYS A 330 -9.39 -16.85 -1.30
CA LYS A 330 -8.76 -15.91 -0.37
C LYS A 330 -9.68 -14.81 0.06
N ASP A 331 -9.59 -14.45 1.33
CA ASP A 331 -10.19 -13.23 1.84
C ASP A 331 -9.57 -12.00 1.17
N ILE A 332 -10.39 -11.05 0.77
CA ILE A 332 -9.96 -9.76 0.22
C ILE A 332 -10.21 -8.69 1.28
N PHE A 333 -9.14 -8.04 1.72
CA PHE A 333 -9.20 -6.91 2.63
C PHE A 333 -9.04 -5.61 1.84
N ILE A 334 -10.05 -4.76 1.83
CA ILE A 334 -9.88 -3.38 1.35
C ILE A 334 -9.12 -2.63 2.45
N THR A 335 -7.80 -2.61 2.34
CA THR A 335 -6.90 -2.07 3.36
C THR A 335 -6.75 -0.56 3.28
N GLU A 336 -7.07 0.03 2.14
CA GLU A 336 -7.20 1.48 1.97
C GLU A 336 -8.16 1.81 0.82
N ASN A 337 -9.02 2.79 1.06
CA ASN A 337 -9.81 3.47 0.07
C ASN A 337 -10.27 4.83 0.63
N GLY A 338 -10.47 5.80 -0.23
CA GLY A 338 -10.90 7.13 0.17
C GLY A 338 -10.61 8.18 -0.90
N ILE A 339 -10.79 9.43 -0.54
CA ILE A 339 -10.61 10.58 -1.43
C ILE A 339 -9.88 11.72 -0.71
N ALA A 340 -8.94 12.37 -1.40
CA ALA A 340 -8.33 13.60 -0.93
C ALA A 340 -9.25 14.77 -1.23
N THR A 341 -9.88 15.30 -0.19
CA THR A 341 -10.79 16.44 -0.27
C THR A 341 -10.88 17.17 1.07
N ASP A 342 -11.18 18.46 1.06
CA ASP A 342 -11.52 19.26 2.24
C ASP A 342 -13.05 19.35 2.42
N ASP A 343 -13.84 18.85 1.48
CA ASP A 343 -15.30 18.80 1.55
C ASP A 343 -15.79 17.45 2.05
N ASP A 344 -16.34 17.41 3.27
CA ASP A 344 -16.89 16.19 3.85
C ASP A 344 -18.09 15.65 3.09
N ASN A 345 -18.87 16.48 2.38
CA ASN A 345 -19.97 15.99 1.55
C ASN A 345 -19.43 15.17 0.37
N GLU A 346 -18.33 15.62 -0.25
CA GLU A 346 -17.68 14.87 -1.31
C GLU A 346 -17.09 13.54 -0.78
N ARG A 347 -16.52 13.55 0.42
CA ARG A 347 -16.04 12.34 1.09
C ARG A 347 -17.16 11.35 1.38
N ILE A 348 -18.30 11.85 1.91
CA ILE A 348 -19.48 11.04 2.20
C ILE A 348 -20.07 10.45 0.92
N GLU A 349 -20.15 11.24 -0.15
CA GLU A 349 -20.59 10.77 -1.47
C GLU A 349 -19.70 9.63 -1.97
N PHE A 350 -18.38 9.85 -2.03
CA PHE A 350 -17.42 8.85 -2.51
C PHE A 350 -17.50 7.54 -1.72
N VAL A 351 -17.44 7.62 -0.39
CA VAL A 351 -17.48 6.43 0.48
C VAL A 351 -18.83 5.71 0.36
N SER A 352 -19.94 6.48 0.25
CA SER A 352 -21.28 5.90 0.08
C SER A 352 -21.41 5.14 -1.24
N ASP A 353 -20.86 5.68 -2.32
CA ASP A 353 -20.86 5.01 -3.63
C ASP A 353 -20.06 3.70 -3.59
N VAL A 354 -18.85 3.74 -3.00
CA VAL A 354 -18.03 2.54 -2.80
C VAL A 354 -18.77 1.47 -1.98
N LEU A 355 -19.34 1.86 -0.84
CA LEU A 355 -20.06 0.92 0.02
C LEU A 355 -21.33 0.38 -0.64
N ASN A 356 -22.02 1.19 -1.45
CA ASN A 356 -23.17 0.74 -2.22
C ASN A 356 -22.79 -0.33 -3.26
N ASP A 357 -21.71 -0.12 -3.97
CA ASP A 357 -21.21 -1.07 -4.97
C ASP A 357 -20.79 -2.40 -4.32
N ILE A 358 -20.08 -2.35 -3.19
CA ILE A 358 -19.67 -3.54 -2.43
C ILE A 358 -20.91 -4.28 -1.90
N HIS A 359 -21.85 -3.56 -1.29
CA HIS A 359 -23.08 -4.17 -0.76
C HIS A 359 -23.88 -4.89 -1.85
N ASN A 360 -24.09 -4.24 -3.01
CA ASN A 360 -24.83 -4.83 -4.12
C ASN A 360 -24.10 -6.09 -4.68
N TYR A 361 -22.77 -6.05 -4.72
CA TYR A 361 -21.98 -7.21 -5.14
C TYR A 361 -22.12 -8.38 -4.17
N LEU A 362 -22.06 -8.11 -2.86
CA LEU A 362 -22.23 -9.15 -1.83
C LEU A 362 -23.62 -9.78 -1.89
N LEU A 363 -24.69 -8.99 -2.10
CA LEU A 363 -26.05 -9.56 -2.23
C LEU A 363 -26.14 -10.56 -3.37
N VAL A 364 -25.55 -10.24 -4.53
CA VAL A 364 -25.55 -11.17 -5.68
C VAL A 364 -24.77 -12.45 -5.38
N GLN A 365 -23.68 -12.37 -4.62
CA GLN A 365 -22.87 -13.55 -4.25
C GLN A 365 -23.59 -14.42 -3.20
N TYR A 366 -24.32 -13.82 -2.26
CA TYR A 366 -25.08 -14.57 -1.22
C TYR A 366 -26.36 -15.20 -1.75
N ASP A 367 -26.94 -14.68 -2.83
CA ASP A 367 -28.15 -15.25 -3.47
C ASP A 367 -27.80 -16.38 -4.46
N ASP A 368 -26.51 -16.61 -4.74
CA ASP A 368 -26.06 -17.74 -5.56
C ASP A 368 -25.88 -18.99 -4.67
N PRO A 369 -26.70 -20.05 -4.83
CA PRO A 369 -26.60 -21.26 -4.01
C PRO A 369 -25.30 -22.04 -4.23
N MET A 370 -24.45 -21.68 -5.21
CA MET A 370 -23.11 -22.25 -5.43
C MET A 370 -22.00 -21.54 -4.63
N CYS A 371 -22.28 -20.39 -4.02
CA CYS A 371 -21.36 -19.64 -3.17
C CYS A 371 -21.68 -19.88 -1.69
N SER A 372 -21.42 -21.08 -1.18
CA SER A 372 -21.33 -21.32 0.27
C SER A 372 -19.95 -20.92 0.76
N PHE A 373 -19.89 -19.79 1.46
CA PHE A 373 -18.69 -19.34 2.21
C PHE A 373 -18.63 -19.98 3.60
#